data_613dd6ae34211795495e2dfb3fb9c75a
#
_entry.id   613dd6ae34211795495e2dfb3fb9c75a
#
_cell.length_a   1.000
_cell.length_b   1.000
_cell.length_c   1.000
_cell.angle_alpha   90.00
_cell.angle_beta   90.00
_cell.angle_gamma   90.00
#
_symmetry.space_group_name_H-M   'P 1'
#
loop_
_entity.id
_entity.type
_entity.pdbx_description
1 polymer ?
#
loop_
_entity_poly.entity_id
_entity_poly.type
_entity_poly.pdbx_seq_one_letter_code
_entity_poly.pdbx_strand_id
1 'polypeptide(L)'
;MNLLLLFAILFASPQWALQTSGVQARLRGVSAVSDRVAWASGADSTVLRTIDGGATWKKLTVTADALDFRDIDAIDDHTAYVLSIGNGPASRIYKTTDAGATWRLQFKNDDPKAFYDAMSFWDSNHGIVIGDSIDGQFCIMTTENGGRTWVRVVPNDLPPALENEGAFAASGTNIALFGKSYAWIGTGAGAKARVLRTTDRGRTWKIAETPLIAGASAGIFSVAFRDAKHGVIVGGDYRKENEAIDNFAVTSDGGITWGLVTGLSGFRSVVAYVPTLPGSLVAIGPSGADYSTDDGRTWRALAGPGFDLASGWGSIDIGQFVNAFVSSRSAP
;
A
#
# COMPACT_ATOMS: atom_id res chain seq x y z
N MET A 1 9.38 49.23 -24.53
CA MET A 1 10.20 48.03 -24.65
C MET A 1 9.95 47.20 -23.41
N ASN A 2 8.93 46.34 -23.46
CA ASN A 2 8.52 45.51 -22.31
C ASN A 2 9.38 44.24 -22.27
N LEU A 3 10.21 44.12 -21.23
CA LEU A 3 11.03 42.96 -20.97
C LEU A 3 10.13 41.90 -20.30
N LEU A 4 9.73 40.85 -21.03
CA LEU A 4 9.07 39.69 -20.49
C LEU A 4 10.16 38.85 -19.77
N LEU A 5 10.19 38.88 -18.44
CA LEU A 5 10.97 37.93 -17.65
C LEU A 5 10.22 36.62 -17.68
N LEU A 6 10.69 35.67 -18.48
CA LEU A 6 10.30 34.27 -18.39
C LEU A 6 10.96 33.66 -17.15
N PHE A 7 10.21 33.49 -16.05
CA PHE A 7 10.64 32.66 -14.95
C PHE A 7 10.49 31.19 -15.40
N ALA A 8 11.58 30.58 -15.81
CA ALA A 8 11.65 29.12 -15.92
C ALA A 8 11.64 28.55 -14.50
N ILE A 9 10.50 28.05 -14.07
CA ILE A 9 10.42 27.23 -12.85
C ILE A 9 11.12 25.91 -13.18
N LEU A 10 12.38 25.78 -12.78
CA LEU A 10 13.11 24.53 -12.80
C LEU A 10 12.48 23.63 -11.73
N PHE A 11 11.59 22.74 -12.14
CA PHE A 11 11.19 21.62 -11.29
C PHE A 11 12.42 20.73 -11.08
N ALA A 12 12.97 20.72 -9.88
CA ALA A 12 14.00 19.75 -9.53
C ALA A 12 13.42 18.34 -9.72
N SER A 13 14.13 17.48 -10.42
CA SER A 13 13.73 16.08 -10.55
C SER A 13 13.65 15.44 -9.16
N PRO A 14 12.67 14.57 -8.89
CA PRO A 14 12.62 13.81 -7.64
C PRO A 14 13.94 13.13 -7.38
N GLN A 15 14.42 13.18 -6.14
CA GLN A 15 15.69 12.57 -5.75
C GLN A 15 15.49 11.64 -4.55
N TRP A 16 16.25 10.55 -4.54
CA TRP A 16 16.29 9.62 -3.44
C TRP A 16 17.28 10.07 -2.38
N ALA A 17 16.89 9.98 -1.11
CA ALA A 17 17.78 10.14 0.03
C ALA A 17 17.78 8.85 0.85
N LEU A 18 18.92 8.18 0.93
CA LEU A 18 19.08 6.97 1.73
C LEU A 18 19.01 7.30 3.23
N GLN A 19 18.16 6.58 3.96
CA GLN A 19 18.02 6.70 5.41
C GLN A 19 18.51 5.42 6.09
N THR A 20 19.15 5.56 7.25
CA THR A 20 19.62 4.43 8.03
C THR A 20 18.55 4.00 9.02
N SER A 21 17.91 2.86 8.77
CA SER A 21 16.87 2.30 9.63
C SER A 21 17.41 1.71 10.95
N GLY A 22 18.68 1.35 11.00
CA GLY A 22 19.31 0.69 12.16
C GLY A 22 18.93 -0.80 12.32
N VAL A 23 18.22 -1.40 11.36
CA VAL A 23 17.82 -2.81 11.37
C VAL A 23 18.22 -3.51 10.07
N GLN A 24 18.35 -4.84 10.14
CA GLN A 24 18.60 -5.70 8.97
C GLN A 24 17.34 -6.42 8.49
N ALA A 25 16.23 -6.24 9.19
CA ALA A 25 14.95 -6.86 8.84
C ALA A 25 14.42 -6.27 7.53
N ARG A 26 13.76 -7.11 6.73
CA ARG A 26 13.06 -6.66 5.52
C ARG A 26 11.86 -5.81 5.93
N LEU A 27 11.91 -4.52 5.64
CA LEU A 27 10.78 -3.62 5.83
C LEU A 27 9.75 -3.84 4.71
N ARG A 28 8.46 -3.75 5.03
CA ARG A 28 7.36 -4.06 4.11
C ARG A 28 6.27 -3.00 4.08
N GLY A 29 5.71 -2.69 5.24
CA GLY A 29 4.69 -1.68 5.39
C GLY A 29 5.28 -0.34 5.78
N VAL A 30 4.60 0.73 5.37
CA VAL A 30 4.91 2.09 5.81
C VAL A 30 3.64 2.91 5.86
N SER A 31 3.56 3.77 6.86
CA SER A 31 2.49 4.75 7.00
C SER A 31 3.09 6.08 7.43
N ALA A 32 3.02 7.08 6.53
CA ALA A 32 3.49 8.44 6.80
C ALA A 32 2.32 9.29 7.28
N VAL A 33 2.43 9.82 8.49
CA VAL A 33 1.43 10.70 9.11
C VAL A 33 1.68 12.15 8.72
N SER A 34 2.94 12.52 8.59
CA SER A 34 3.37 13.87 8.20
C SER A 34 4.76 13.83 7.56
N ASP A 35 5.30 14.99 7.20
CA ASP A 35 6.70 15.16 6.77
C ASP A 35 7.74 14.80 7.83
N ARG A 36 7.31 14.69 9.10
CA ARG A 36 8.19 14.36 10.23
C ARG A 36 7.94 12.99 10.81
N VAL A 37 6.69 12.52 10.80
CA VAL A 37 6.29 11.30 11.49
C VAL A 37 5.92 10.22 10.49
N ALA A 38 6.63 9.10 10.55
CA ALA A 38 6.32 7.91 9.80
C ALA A 38 6.58 6.65 10.65
N TRP A 39 5.87 5.60 10.27
CA TRP A 39 5.98 4.27 10.85
C TRP A 39 6.35 3.28 9.75
N ALA A 40 7.15 2.28 10.08
CA ALA A 40 7.48 1.20 9.17
C ALA A 40 7.40 -0.15 9.88
N SER A 41 7.04 -1.19 9.15
CA SER A 41 6.94 -2.56 9.65
C SER A 41 7.67 -3.54 8.75
N GLY A 42 8.04 -4.70 9.30
CA GLY A 42 8.78 -5.71 8.55
C GLY A 42 8.92 -7.04 9.26
N ALA A 43 9.74 -7.89 8.68
CA ALA A 43 10.06 -9.21 9.23
C ALA A 43 10.67 -9.11 10.65
N ASP A 44 10.76 -10.25 11.32
CA ASP A 44 11.36 -10.40 12.66
C ASP A 44 10.73 -9.47 13.70
N SER A 45 9.40 -9.33 13.67
CA SER A 45 8.60 -8.46 14.55
C SER A 45 9.11 -7.01 14.57
N THR A 46 9.63 -6.54 13.43
CA THR A 46 10.19 -5.20 13.32
C THR A 46 9.09 -4.16 13.12
N VAL A 47 9.05 -3.17 14.02
CA VAL A 47 8.32 -1.93 13.84
C VAL A 47 9.27 -0.77 14.16
N LEU A 48 9.29 0.22 13.28
CA LEU A 48 10.11 1.42 13.40
C LEU A 48 9.22 2.65 13.41
N ARG A 49 9.66 3.70 14.08
CA ARG A 49 9.03 5.02 14.05
C ARG A 49 10.07 6.12 13.97
N THR A 50 9.81 7.10 13.12
CA THR A 50 10.55 8.37 13.07
C THR A 50 9.66 9.54 13.49
N ILE A 51 10.26 10.62 14.02
CA ILE A 51 9.60 11.90 14.35
C ILE A 51 10.37 13.10 13.81
N ASP A 52 11.38 12.84 13.01
CA ASP A 52 12.32 13.84 12.47
C ASP A 52 12.50 13.69 10.94
N GLY A 53 11.48 13.14 10.26
CA GLY A 53 11.49 12.96 8.81
C GLY A 53 12.44 11.87 8.34
N GLY A 54 12.73 10.88 9.20
CA GLY A 54 13.60 9.75 8.87
C GLY A 54 15.08 10.01 9.12
N ALA A 55 15.46 11.16 9.73
CA ALA A 55 16.83 11.37 10.16
C ALA A 55 17.27 10.34 11.20
N THR A 56 16.34 9.94 12.09
CA THR A 56 16.51 8.83 13.02
C THR A 56 15.28 7.92 13.04
N TRP A 57 15.50 6.61 13.23
CA TRP A 57 14.47 5.60 13.37
C TRP A 57 14.60 4.86 14.69
N LYS A 58 13.51 4.79 15.45
CA LYS A 58 13.44 4.06 16.70
C LYS A 58 12.76 2.72 16.50
N LYS A 59 13.42 1.61 16.85
CA LYS A 59 12.78 0.28 16.90
C LYS A 59 11.87 0.18 18.11
N LEU A 60 10.67 -0.35 17.88
CA LEU A 60 9.62 -0.55 18.88
C LEU A 60 9.38 -2.04 19.07
N THR A 61 9.08 -2.47 20.31
CA THR A 61 8.77 -3.86 20.64
C THR A 61 7.25 -4.04 20.68
N VAL A 62 6.70 -4.84 19.78
CA VAL A 62 5.27 -5.13 19.70
C VAL A 62 4.92 -6.37 20.52
N THR A 63 5.67 -7.45 20.34
CA THR A 63 5.46 -8.76 20.97
C THR A 63 6.79 -9.50 21.08
N ALA A 64 6.84 -10.52 21.93
CA ALA A 64 7.96 -11.43 22.02
C ALA A 64 7.94 -12.55 20.94
N ASP A 65 6.78 -12.74 20.27
CA ASP A 65 6.64 -13.73 19.20
C ASP A 65 7.37 -13.24 17.94
N ALA A 66 7.98 -14.17 17.20
CA ALA A 66 8.57 -13.87 15.90
C ALA A 66 7.46 -13.84 14.84
N LEU A 67 7.07 -12.64 14.39
CA LEU A 67 6.02 -12.40 13.40
C LEU A 67 6.57 -11.66 12.18
N ASP A 68 5.95 -11.83 11.03
CA ASP A 68 6.25 -11.06 9.83
C ASP A 68 5.19 -9.95 9.68
N PHE A 69 5.53 -8.72 10.08
CA PHE A 69 4.65 -7.57 9.97
C PHE A 69 4.72 -6.98 8.56
N ARG A 70 3.69 -7.27 7.76
CA ARG A 70 3.63 -6.84 6.35
C ARG A 70 2.92 -5.53 6.12
N ASP A 71 2.10 -5.11 7.08
CA ASP A 71 1.33 -3.89 6.94
C ASP A 71 1.30 -3.09 8.23
N ILE A 72 1.27 -1.77 8.11
CA ILE A 72 1.16 -0.83 9.21
C ILE A 72 0.32 0.37 8.74
N ASP A 73 -0.70 0.73 9.52
CA ASP A 73 -1.53 1.90 9.27
C ASP A 73 -1.57 2.79 10.51
N ALA A 74 -1.08 4.01 10.37
CA ALA A 74 -1.02 5.00 11.43
C ALA A 74 -2.13 6.05 11.25
N ILE A 75 -2.95 6.22 12.27
CA ILE A 75 -4.03 7.21 12.31
C ILE A 75 -3.47 8.60 12.61
N ASP A 76 -2.49 8.64 13.50
CA ASP A 76 -1.79 9.85 13.95
C ASP A 76 -0.39 9.50 14.47
N ASP A 77 0.29 10.45 15.09
CA ASP A 77 1.63 10.26 15.64
C ASP A 77 1.68 9.35 16.88
N HIS A 78 0.54 9.05 17.52
CA HIS A 78 0.44 8.20 18.70
C HIS A 78 -0.25 6.86 18.44
N THR A 79 -1.16 6.82 17.47
CA THR A 79 -2.03 5.68 17.21
C THR A 79 -1.65 5.00 15.91
N ALA A 80 -1.28 3.73 15.98
CA ALA A 80 -1.00 2.90 14.81
C ALA A 80 -1.48 1.46 15.03
N TYR A 81 -1.74 0.80 13.91
CA TYR A 81 -2.04 -0.62 13.85
C TYR A 81 -0.98 -1.33 13.03
N VAL A 82 -0.64 -2.55 13.38
CA VAL A 82 0.27 -3.39 12.62
C VAL A 82 -0.34 -4.78 12.42
N LEU A 83 -0.26 -5.29 11.19
CA LEU A 83 -0.75 -6.60 10.78
C LEU A 83 0.42 -7.53 10.52
N SER A 84 0.45 -8.69 11.20
CA SER A 84 1.30 -9.80 10.81
C SER A 84 0.57 -10.76 9.87
N ILE A 85 1.32 -11.32 8.94
CA ILE A 85 0.83 -12.31 7.97
C ILE A 85 1.12 -13.73 8.43
N GLY A 86 0.48 -14.68 7.77
CA GLY A 86 0.65 -16.12 7.94
C GLY A 86 -0.68 -16.82 8.21
N ASN A 87 -0.72 -18.12 7.99
CA ASN A 87 -1.92 -18.90 8.20
C ASN A 87 -2.30 -19.00 9.68
N GLY A 88 -3.59 -19.04 9.96
CA GLY A 88 -4.10 -19.21 11.31
C GLY A 88 -3.56 -18.14 12.28
N PRO A 89 -3.09 -18.55 13.47
CA PRO A 89 -2.70 -17.64 14.55
C PRO A 89 -1.45 -16.79 14.28
N ALA A 90 -0.81 -16.92 13.12
CA ALA A 90 0.25 -16.02 12.67
C ALA A 90 -0.29 -14.69 12.13
N SER A 91 -1.52 -14.66 11.57
CA SER A 91 -2.21 -13.43 11.21
C SER A 91 -2.77 -12.77 12.45
N ARG A 92 -2.23 -11.60 12.82
CA ARG A 92 -2.62 -10.85 14.01
C ARG A 92 -2.61 -9.35 13.77
N ILE A 93 -3.47 -8.63 14.46
CA ILE A 93 -3.49 -7.18 14.48
C ILE A 93 -3.16 -6.70 15.88
N TYR A 94 -2.17 -5.82 15.99
CA TYR A 94 -1.85 -5.11 17.22
C TYR A 94 -2.13 -3.62 17.04
N LYS A 95 -2.46 -2.94 18.13
CA LYS A 95 -2.69 -1.49 18.19
C LYS A 95 -1.85 -0.86 19.28
N THR A 96 -1.29 0.30 18.99
CA THR A 96 -0.77 1.25 19.98
C THR A 96 -1.61 2.53 20.01
N THR A 97 -1.63 3.22 21.13
CA THR A 97 -2.21 4.56 21.32
C THR A 97 -1.29 5.48 22.11
N ASP A 98 -0.04 5.08 22.29
CA ASP A 98 0.98 5.76 23.09
C ASP A 98 2.32 5.83 22.36
N ALA A 99 2.26 6.08 21.06
CA ALA A 99 3.42 6.23 20.19
C ALA A 99 4.34 4.98 20.15
N GLY A 100 3.74 3.80 20.35
CA GLY A 100 4.44 2.51 20.31
C GLY A 100 5.13 2.13 21.62
N ALA A 101 4.85 2.84 22.73
CA ALA A 101 5.36 2.46 24.04
C ALA A 101 4.74 1.14 24.52
N THR A 102 3.45 0.95 24.25
CA THR A 102 2.75 -0.32 24.49
C THR A 102 1.90 -0.73 23.29
N TRP A 103 1.70 -2.03 23.11
CA TRP A 103 0.89 -2.60 22.05
C TRP A 103 -0.12 -3.58 22.63
N ARG A 104 -1.34 -3.56 22.11
CA ARG A 104 -2.43 -4.45 22.50
C ARG A 104 -2.85 -5.31 21.32
N LEU A 105 -2.93 -6.62 21.52
CA LEU A 105 -3.52 -7.54 20.56
C LEU A 105 -5.00 -7.20 20.39
N GLN A 106 -5.40 -6.90 19.14
CA GLN A 106 -6.79 -6.57 18.78
C GLN A 106 -7.47 -7.75 18.08
N PHE A 107 -6.70 -8.52 17.30
CA PHE A 107 -7.20 -9.66 16.58
C PHE A 107 -6.12 -10.74 16.50
N LYS A 108 -6.53 -11.97 16.66
CA LYS A 108 -5.74 -13.17 16.40
C LYS A 108 -6.61 -14.12 15.60
N ASN A 109 -6.15 -14.47 14.41
CA ASN A 109 -6.88 -15.39 13.56
C ASN A 109 -6.90 -16.79 14.16
N ASP A 110 -8.06 -17.42 14.20
CA ASP A 110 -8.27 -18.80 14.68
C ASP A 110 -8.61 -19.78 13.54
N ASP A 111 -8.92 -19.27 12.33
CA ASP A 111 -9.15 -20.11 11.15
C ASP A 111 -7.80 -20.52 10.52
N PRO A 112 -7.42 -21.81 10.54
CA PRO A 112 -6.14 -22.25 10.01
C PRO A 112 -6.00 -22.10 8.50
N LYS A 113 -7.10 -21.89 7.75
CA LYS A 113 -7.10 -21.64 6.31
C LYS A 113 -6.91 -20.17 5.98
N ALA A 114 -7.29 -19.28 6.89
CA ALA A 114 -7.27 -17.84 6.62
C ALA A 114 -5.85 -17.28 6.72
N PHE A 115 -5.53 -16.42 5.77
CA PHE A 115 -4.33 -15.61 5.68
C PHE A 115 -4.76 -14.17 5.40
N TYR A 116 -4.33 -13.22 6.21
CA TYR A 116 -4.69 -11.81 6.04
C TYR A 116 -3.50 -11.02 5.50
N ASP A 117 -3.75 -10.20 4.46
CA ASP A 117 -2.72 -9.58 3.62
C ASP A 117 -2.48 -8.11 3.92
N ALA A 118 -3.56 -7.36 4.15
CA ALA A 118 -3.51 -5.92 4.34
C ALA A 118 -4.68 -5.40 5.17
N MET A 119 -4.48 -4.22 5.76
CA MET A 119 -5.50 -3.48 6.50
C MET A 119 -5.41 -2.00 6.19
N SER A 120 -6.51 -1.27 6.35
CA SER A 120 -6.51 0.18 6.30
C SER A 120 -7.65 0.77 7.11
N PHE A 121 -7.51 2.02 7.59
CA PHE A 121 -8.49 2.68 8.44
C PHE A 121 -8.97 4.00 7.81
N TRP A 122 -10.30 4.21 7.72
CA TRP A 122 -10.89 5.49 7.34
C TRP A 122 -10.72 6.56 8.43
N ASP A 123 -10.76 6.10 9.68
CA ASP A 123 -10.60 6.92 10.87
C ASP A 123 -10.26 6.04 12.08
N SER A 124 -10.14 6.63 13.26
CA SER A 124 -9.80 5.93 14.52
C SER A 124 -10.77 4.82 14.93
N ASN A 125 -11.96 4.74 14.34
CA ASN A 125 -12.98 3.74 14.66
C ASN A 125 -13.23 2.72 13.54
N HIS A 126 -13.12 3.14 12.30
CA HIS A 126 -13.54 2.35 11.15
C HIS A 126 -12.34 1.86 10.34
N GLY A 127 -12.19 0.57 10.23
CA GLY A 127 -11.12 -0.09 9.49
C GLY A 127 -11.59 -1.31 8.72
N ILE A 128 -10.75 -1.76 7.82
CA ILE A 128 -10.96 -2.91 6.96
C ILE A 128 -9.70 -3.76 6.88
N VAL A 129 -9.86 -5.06 6.75
CA VAL A 129 -8.82 -6.05 6.53
C VAL A 129 -9.24 -6.95 5.39
N ILE A 130 -8.31 -7.27 4.49
CA ILE A 130 -8.48 -8.26 3.43
C ILE A 130 -7.53 -9.43 3.66
N GLY A 131 -7.98 -10.63 3.34
CA GLY A 131 -7.17 -11.83 3.23
C GLY A 131 -7.49 -12.61 1.97
N ASP A 132 -6.72 -13.66 1.75
CA ASP A 132 -6.94 -14.61 0.66
C ASP A 132 -8.35 -15.19 0.71
N SER A 133 -8.87 -15.57 -0.46
CA SER A 133 -10.18 -16.22 -0.51
C SER A 133 -10.12 -17.66 0.02
N ILE A 134 -11.20 -18.06 0.68
CA ILE A 134 -11.39 -19.42 1.20
C ILE A 134 -12.72 -19.95 0.63
N ASP A 135 -12.65 -21.13 0.03
CA ASP A 135 -13.83 -21.83 -0.51
C ASP A 135 -14.68 -20.92 -1.45
N GLY A 136 -14.00 -20.11 -2.30
CA GLY A 136 -14.63 -19.19 -3.25
C GLY A 136 -15.20 -17.90 -2.64
N GLN A 137 -14.83 -17.56 -1.39
CA GLN A 137 -15.29 -16.37 -0.69
C GLN A 137 -14.10 -15.51 -0.22
N PHE A 138 -14.14 -14.21 -0.49
CA PHE A 138 -13.14 -13.29 0.03
C PHE A 138 -13.17 -13.20 1.56
N CYS A 139 -12.01 -13.16 2.21
CA CYS A 139 -11.89 -12.94 3.63
C CYS A 139 -11.77 -11.45 3.93
N ILE A 140 -12.89 -10.75 4.01
CA ILE A 140 -12.92 -9.33 4.39
C ILE A 140 -13.51 -9.20 5.80
N MET A 141 -12.86 -8.42 6.65
CA MET A 141 -13.38 -8.03 7.96
C MET A 141 -13.42 -6.52 8.08
N THR A 142 -14.37 -6.01 8.85
CA THR A 142 -14.49 -4.60 9.20
C THR A 142 -14.54 -4.40 10.70
N THR A 143 -14.13 -3.22 11.16
CA THR A 143 -14.33 -2.76 12.54
C THR A 143 -15.04 -1.41 12.56
N GLU A 144 -15.90 -1.18 13.55
CA GLU A 144 -16.57 0.09 13.78
C GLU A 144 -16.19 0.70 15.16
N ASN A 145 -15.21 0.13 15.85
CA ASN A 145 -14.81 0.54 17.20
C ASN A 145 -13.30 0.55 17.42
N GLY A 146 -12.54 0.81 16.34
CA GLY A 146 -11.10 0.96 16.41
C GLY A 146 -10.36 -0.35 16.68
N GLY A 147 -10.86 -1.44 16.09
CA GLY A 147 -10.23 -2.77 16.15
C GLY A 147 -10.53 -3.55 17.43
N ARG A 148 -11.40 -3.05 18.33
CA ARG A 148 -11.78 -3.82 19.54
C ARG A 148 -12.58 -5.07 19.19
N THR A 149 -13.35 -5.01 18.11
CA THR A 149 -14.00 -6.16 17.49
C THR A 149 -13.88 -6.07 15.98
N TRP A 150 -13.68 -7.23 15.34
CA TRP A 150 -13.65 -7.38 13.90
C TRP A 150 -14.79 -8.31 13.47
N VAL A 151 -15.53 -7.90 12.45
CA VAL A 151 -16.70 -8.63 11.95
C VAL A 151 -16.44 -9.00 10.48
N ARG A 152 -16.56 -10.29 10.16
CA ARG A 152 -16.43 -10.77 8.78
C ARG A 152 -17.63 -10.29 7.95
N VAL A 153 -17.36 -9.76 6.76
CA VAL A 153 -18.39 -9.40 5.79
C VAL A 153 -19.05 -10.70 5.29
N VAL A 154 -20.37 -10.73 5.32
CA VAL A 154 -21.12 -11.94 4.95
C VAL A 154 -21.15 -12.17 3.43
N PRO A 155 -21.22 -13.43 2.96
CA PRO A 155 -21.14 -13.76 1.53
C PRO A 155 -22.18 -13.08 0.64
N ASN A 156 -23.36 -12.79 1.15
CA ASN A 156 -24.43 -12.13 0.36
C ASN A 156 -24.08 -10.69 -0.05
N ASP A 157 -23.15 -10.06 0.65
CA ASP A 157 -22.74 -8.68 0.40
C ASP A 157 -21.42 -8.61 -0.39
N LEU A 158 -20.85 -9.77 -0.73
CA LEU A 158 -19.59 -9.93 -1.46
C LEU A 158 -19.81 -10.66 -2.78
N PRO A 159 -19.20 -10.21 -3.88
CA PRO A 159 -19.06 -11.03 -5.09
C PRO A 159 -18.24 -12.29 -4.79
N PRO A 160 -18.50 -13.41 -5.47
CA PRO A 160 -17.68 -14.62 -5.30
C PRO A 160 -16.25 -14.39 -5.80
N ALA A 161 -15.30 -15.01 -5.13
CA ALA A 161 -13.92 -15.08 -5.59
C ALA A 161 -13.79 -16.11 -6.73
N LEU A 162 -12.84 -15.86 -7.63
CA LEU A 162 -12.42 -16.87 -8.61
C LEU A 162 -11.54 -17.91 -7.92
N GLU A 163 -11.33 -19.03 -8.60
CA GLU A 163 -10.39 -20.04 -8.12
C GLU A 163 -8.98 -19.46 -7.93
N ASN A 164 -8.40 -19.68 -6.76
CA ASN A 164 -7.09 -19.15 -6.32
C ASN A 164 -6.98 -17.62 -6.28
N GLU A 165 -8.07 -16.88 -6.41
CA GLU A 165 -8.02 -15.42 -6.31
C GLU A 165 -7.78 -15.00 -4.86
N GLY A 166 -6.83 -14.09 -4.67
CA GLY A 166 -6.48 -13.55 -3.36
C GLY A 166 -5.90 -12.14 -3.48
N ALA A 167 -5.37 -11.66 -2.39
CA ALA A 167 -4.62 -10.43 -2.35
C ALA A 167 -3.11 -10.74 -2.27
N PHE A 168 -2.27 -9.72 -2.44
CA PHE A 168 -0.82 -9.89 -2.30
C PHE A 168 -0.33 -9.14 -1.07
N ALA A 169 0.18 -9.86 -0.08
CA ALA A 169 0.79 -9.30 1.13
C ALA A 169 2.17 -8.68 0.82
N ALA A 170 2.20 -7.70 -0.05
CA ALA A 170 3.45 -7.08 -0.52
C ALA A 170 3.83 -5.86 0.32
N SER A 171 2.92 -4.89 0.45
CA SER A 171 3.21 -3.58 1.04
C SER A 171 2.01 -2.95 1.79
N GLY A 172 0.88 -3.67 1.94
CA GLY A 172 -0.36 -3.13 2.49
C GLY A 172 -1.15 -2.23 1.55
N THR A 173 -0.58 -1.85 0.39
CA THR A 173 -1.18 -0.87 -0.52
C THR A 173 -2.14 -1.46 -1.56
N ASN A 174 -2.52 -2.72 -1.43
CA ASN A 174 -3.60 -3.32 -2.22
C ASN A 174 -5.01 -2.89 -1.76
N ILE A 175 -5.10 -2.09 -0.69
CA ILE A 175 -6.31 -1.38 -0.26
C ILE A 175 -6.08 0.13 -0.43
N ALA A 176 -7.05 0.81 -1.05
CA ALA A 176 -7.12 2.27 -1.06
C ALA A 176 -8.43 2.73 -0.43
N LEU A 177 -8.36 3.75 0.42
CA LEU A 177 -9.53 4.37 1.05
C LEU A 177 -9.69 5.82 0.59
N PHE A 178 -10.93 6.30 0.50
CA PHE A 178 -11.20 7.71 0.25
C PHE A 178 -12.44 8.19 1.00
N GLY A 179 -12.33 9.42 1.52
CA GLY A 179 -13.40 10.04 2.30
C GLY A 179 -13.74 9.21 3.53
N LYS A 180 -15.03 9.04 3.80
CA LYS A 180 -15.51 8.32 5.00
C LYS A 180 -16.03 6.91 4.71
N SER A 181 -16.12 6.48 3.44
CA SER A 181 -16.86 5.26 3.11
C SER A 181 -16.40 4.51 1.87
N TYR A 182 -15.56 5.12 1.03
CA TYR A 182 -15.07 4.45 -0.17
C TYR A 182 -13.87 3.57 0.15
N ALA A 183 -13.86 2.37 -0.44
CA ALA A 183 -12.67 1.53 -0.49
C ALA A 183 -12.58 0.78 -1.81
N TRP A 184 -11.35 0.51 -2.22
CA TRP A 184 -11.02 -0.33 -3.36
C TRP A 184 -9.94 -1.33 -2.95
N ILE A 185 -10.08 -2.58 -3.38
CA ILE A 185 -9.14 -3.65 -3.10
C ILE A 185 -8.74 -4.31 -4.41
N GLY A 186 -7.45 -4.35 -4.68
CA GLY A 186 -6.88 -5.06 -5.82
C GLY A 186 -6.63 -6.52 -5.50
N THR A 187 -6.98 -7.41 -6.44
CA THR A 187 -6.79 -8.86 -6.33
C THR A 187 -5.95 -9.40 -7.48
N GLY A 188 -5.50 -10.63 -7.35
CA GLY A 188 -4.72 -11.36 -8.34
C GLY A 188 -4.68 -12.84 -8.01
N ALA A 189 -3.64 -13.53 -8.46
CA ALA A 189 -3.39 -14.97 -8.31
C ALA A 189 -4.41 -15.89 -9.00
N GLY A 190 -5.60 -15.39 -9.34
CA GLY A 190 -6.65 -16.10 -10.10
C GLY A 190 -6.53 -15.89 -11.60
N ALA A 191 -7.57 -16.32 -12.32
CA ALA A 191 -7.65 -16.19 -13.79
C ALA A 191 -7.81 -14.75 -14.28
N LYS A 192 -8.17 -13.80 -13.40
CA LYS A 192 -8.36 -12.38 -13.66
C LYS A 192 -7.79 -11.55 -12.54
N ALA A 193 -7.27 -10.38 -12.87
CA ALA A 193 -6.98 -9.31 -11.91
C ALA A 193 -8.22 -8.43 -11.78
N ARG A 194 -8.77 -8.29 -10.58
CA ARG A 194 -10.03 -7.61 -10.34
C ARG A 194 -9.90 -6.55 -9.24
N VAL A 195 -10.79 -5.57 -9.24
CA VAL A 195 -10.93 -4.60 -8.16
C VAL A 195 -12.30 -4.75 -7.51
N LEU A 196 -12.29 -5.08 -6.22
CA LEU A 196 -13.49 -4.93 -5.39
C LEU A 196 -13.61 -3.46 -4.97
N ARG A 197 -14.83 -2.94 -4.96
CA ARG A 197 -15.12 -1.58 -4.50
C ARG A 197 -16.35 -1.51 -3.62
N THR A 198 -16.30 -0.67 -2.62
CA THR A 198 -17.41 -0.31 -1.74
C THR A 198 -17.56 1.20 -1.64
N THR A 199 -18.78 1.67 -1.34
CA THR A 199 -19.07 3.08 -1.07
C THR A 199 -19.73 3.27 0.30
N ASP A 200 -19.84 2.21 1.09
CA ASP A 200 -20.59 2.13 2.34
C ASP A 200 -19.80 1.50 3.51
N ARG A 201 -18.46 1.69 3.51
CA ARG A 201 -17.52 1.14 4.51
C ARG A 201 -17.46 -0.38 4.52
N GLY A 202 -17.53 -1.00 3.36
CA GLY A 202 -17.38 -2.45 3.24
C GLY A 202 -18.64 -3.24 3.61
N ARG A 203 -19.81 -2.60 3.70
CA ARG A 203 -21.08 -3.31 3.93
C ARG A 203 -21.53 -4.04 2.71
N THR A 204 -21.40 -3.41 1.54
CA THR A 204 -21.69 -4.05 0.25
C THR A 204 -20.56 -3.83 -0.74
N TRP A 205 -20.35 -4.79 -1.62
CA TRP A 205 -19.24 -4.78 -2.56
C TRP A 205 -19.69 -5.01 -4.00
N LYS A 206 -19.00 -4.35 -4.91
CA LYS A 206 -19.06 -4.61 -6.35
C LYS A 206 -17.67 -4.96 -6.83
N ILE A 207 -17.59 -5.66 -7.96
CA ILE A 207 -16.31 -6.06 -8.54
C ILE A 207 -16.23 -5.63 -10.00
N ALA A 208 -15.05 -5.23 -10.44
CA ALA A 208 -14.72 -4.93 -11.82
C ALA A 208 -13.52 -5.76 -12.27
N GLU A 209 -13.58 -6.34 -13.45
CA GLU A 209 -12.41 -6.92 -14.11
C GLU A 209 -11.50 -5.79 -14.60
N THR A 210 -10.20 -6.03 -14.61
CA THR A 210 -9.20 -5.07 -15.08
C THR A 210 -8.39 -5.65 -16.23
N PRO A 211 -7.76 -4.80 -17.05
CA PRO A 211 -6.90 -5.27 -18.14
C PRO A 211 -5.50 -5.70 -17.69
N LEU A 212 -5.21 -5.71 -16.38
CA LEU A 212 -3.89 -6.12 -15.90
C LEU A 212 -3.68 -7.63 -16.11
N ILE A 213 -2.42 -7.98 -16.35
CA ILE A 213 -2.00 -9.38 -16.40
C ILE A 213 -2.42 -10.12 -15.14
N ALA A 214 -2.88 -11.35 -15.28
CA ALA A 214 -3.34 -12.20 -14.18
C ALA A 214 -2.72 -13.60 -14.26
N GLY A 215 -2.68 -14.30 -13.15
CA GLY A 215 -2.14 -15.65 -13.02
C GLY A 215 -1.55 -15.88 -11.63
N ALA A 216 -1.06 -17.08 -11.37
CA ALA A 216 -0.63 -17.52 -10.02
C ALA A 216 0.42 -16.62 -9.34
N SER A 217 1.16 -15.82 -10.10
CA SER A 217 2.14 -14.85 -9.60
C SER A 217 1.88 -13.43 -10.12
N ALA A 218 0.72 -13.20 -10.74
CA ALA A 218 0.41 -11.95 -11.41
C ALA A 218 -0.95 -11.40 -10.98
N GLY A 219 -1.09 -10.07 -11.00
CA GLY A 219 -2.29 -9.36 -10.66
C GLY A 219 -2.02 -7.95 -10.17
N ILE A 220 -2.96 -7.42 -9.39
CA ILE A 220 -2.87 -6.08 -8.80
C ILE A 220 -2.14 -6.18 -7.46
N PHE A 221 -1.10 -5.38 -7.28
CA PHE A 221 -0.31 -5.30 -6.05
C PHE A 221 -0.59 -4.02 -5.26
N SER A 222 -1.00 -2.97 -5.94
CA SER A 222 -1.28 -1.69 -5.29
C SER A 222 -2.41 -0.94 -6.00
N VAL A 223 -3.22 -0.25 -5.21
CA VAL A 223 -4.33 0.60 -5.64
C VAL A 223 -4.15 1.97 -5.02
N ALA A 224 -4.35 3.04 -5.79
CA ALA A 224 -4.34 4.39 -5.25
C ALA A 224 -5.46 5.23 -5.86
N PHE A 225 -6.15 6.01 -5.03
CA PHE A 225 -7.20 6.94 -5.45
C PHE A 225 -6.92 8.33 -4.90
N ARG A 226 -6.98 9.36 -5.75
CA ARG A 226 -6.85 10.76 -5.33
C ARG A 226 -8.20 11.42 -5.02
N ASP A 227 -9.27 10.84 -5.50
CA ASP A 227 -10.65 11.23 -5.23
C ASP A 227 -11.60 10.04 -5.49
N ALA A 228 -12.92 10.22 -5.30
CA ALA A 228 -13.89 9.15 -5.46
C ALA A 228 -14.03 8.60 -6.89
N LYS A 229 -13.43 9.24 -7.90
CA LYS A 229 -13.54 8.88 -9.32
C LYS A 229 -12.21 8.47 -9.94
N HIS A 230 -11.13 9.16 -9.58
CA HIS A 230 -9.84 9.00 -10.25
C HIS A 230 -8.90 8.15 -9.42
N GLY A 231 -8.50 7.03 -9.98
CA GLY A 231 -7.61 6.08 -9.36
C GLY A 231 -6.73 5.34 -10.35
N VAL A 232 -5.77 4.64 -9.81
CA VAL A 232 -4.79 3.86 -10.55
C VAL A 232 -4.56 2.52 -9.86
N ILE A 233 -4.18 1.52 -10.63
CA ILE A 233 -3.74 0.22 -10.15
C ILE A 233 -2.43 -0.15 -10.82
N VAL A 234 -1.57 -0.81 -10.05
CA VAL A 234 -0.29 -1.30 -10.53
C VAL A 234 -0.05 -2.74 -10.07
N GLY A 235 0.73 -3.47 -10.85
CA GLY A 235 1.10 -4.83 -10.53
C GLY A 235 2.02 -5.44 -11.56
N GLY A 236 1.63 -6.60 -12.09
CA GLY A 236 2.40 -7.41 -13.02
C GLY A 236 2.67 -8.80 -12.47
N ASP A 237 3.63 -9.50 -13.04
CA ASP A 237 4.11 -10.79 -12.56
C ASP A 237 5.39 -10.60 -11.72
N TYR A 238 5.30 -10.87 -10.40
CA TYR A 238 6.43 -10.68 -9.49
C TYR A 238 7.61 -11.63 -9.75
N ARG A 239 7.41 -12.71 -10.49
CA ARG A 239 8.50 -13.60 -10.94
C ARG A 239 9.25 -13.08 -12.15
N LYS A 240 8.74 -12.01 -12.75
CA LYS A 240 9.25 -11.39 -13.96
C LYS A 240 9.47 -9.88 -13.77
N GLU A 241 10.30 -9.54 -12.82
CA GLU A 241 10.47 -8.19 -12.29
C GLU A 241 10.79 -7.12 -13.32
N ASN A 242 11.44 -7.51 -14.43
CA ASN A 242 11.83 -6.62 -15.52
C ASN A 242 10.77 -6.55 -16.64
N GLU A 243 9.70 -7.33 -16.59
CA GLU A 243 8.62 -7.27 -17.57
C GLU A 243 7.57 -6.22 -17.17
N ALA A 244 7.19 -5.38 -18.14
CA ALA A 244 6.18 -4.32 -18.00
C ALA A 244 4.94 -4.63 -18.86
N ILE A 245 4.47 -5.88 -18.83
CA ILE A 245 3.32 -6.32 -19.64
C ILE A 245 2.04 -6.10 -18.83
N ASP A 246 1.12 -5.31 -19.39
CA ASP A 246 -0.23 -5.07 -18.85
C ASP A 246 -0.24 -4.91 -17.31
N ASN A 247 0.62 -4.00 -16.83
CA ASN A 247 0.94 -3.89 -15.41
C ASN A 247 0.48 -2.58 -14.76
N PHE A 248 -0.20 -1.70 -15.52
CA PHE A 248 -0.74 -0.44 -15.01
C PHE A 248 -2.04 -0.07 -15.72
N ALA A 249 -3.05 0.36 -14.95
CA ALA A 249 -4.30 0.88 -15.50
C ALA A 249 -4.85 2.04 -14.66
N VAL A 250 -5.69 2.85 -15.30
CA VAL A 250 -6.32 4.04 -14.71
C VAL A 250 -7.84 3.95 -14.78
N THR A 251 -8.52 4.61 -13.86
CA THR A 251 -9.96 4.81 -13.86
C THR A 251 -10.31 6.28 -13.68
N SER A 252 -11.43 6.71 -14.25
CA SER A 252 -12.04 8.03 -14.06
C SER A 252 -13.51 7.98 -13.62
N ASP A 253 -14.00 6.79 -13.30
CA ASP A 253 -15.38 6.52 -12.92
C ASP A 253 -15.53 5.78 -11.57
N GLY A 254 -14.47 5.85 -10.74
CA GLY A 254 -14.47 5.25 -9.40
C GLY A 254 -14.22 3.74 -9.40
N GLY A 255 -13.51 3.23 -10.41
CA GLY A 255 -13.15 1.82 -10.52
C GLY A 255 -14.28 0.94 -11.08
N ILE A 256 -15.23 1.54 -11.83
CA ILE A 256 -16.23 0.80 -12.57
C ILE A 256 -15.60 0.21 -13.82
N THR A 257 -14.81 1.03 -14.51
CA THR A 257 -14.03 0.61 -15.69
C THR A 257 -12.56 1.02 -15.53
N TRP A 258 -11.67 0.26 -16.18
CA TRP A 258 -10.23 0.44 -16.13
C TRP A 258 -9.63 0.44 -17.52
N GLY A 259 -8.82 1.45 -17.81
CA GLY A 259 -8.10 1.59 -19.07
C GLY A 259 -6.62 1.28 -18.89
N LEU A 260 -6.08 0.38 -19.72
CA LEU A 260 -4.66 0.03 -19.70
C LEU A 260 -3.82 1.23 -20.15
N VAL A 261 -2.72 1.47 -19.46
CA VAL A 261 -1.69 2.46 -19.85
C VAL A 261 -0.32 1.77 -19.77
N THR A 262 0.53 2.08 -20.75
CA THR A 262 1.91 1.57 -20.81
C THR A 262 2.90 2.62 -20.34
N GLY A 263 4.14 2.20 -20.06
CA GLY A 263 5.23 3.14 -19.77
C GLY A 263 5.99 2.90 -18.48
N LEU A 264 5.52 2.02 -17.60
CA LEU A 264 6.34 1.55 -16.48
C LEU A 264 7.54 0.74 -17.00
N SER A 265 8.65 0.77 -16.27
CA SER A 265 9.88 0.11 -16.68
C SER A 265 10.04 -1.34 -16.17
N GLY A 266 9.01 -1.90 -15.52
CA GLY A 266 8.99 -3.27 -14.99
C GLY A 266 7.83 -3.51 -14.04
N PHE A 267 7.83 -4.67 -13.36
CA PHE A 267 6.90 -4.96 -12.28
C PHE A 267 6.97 -3.90 -11.19
N ARG A 268 5.81 -3.43 -10.72
CA ARG A 268 5.70 -2.47 -9.61
C ARG A 268 4.76 -3.01 -8.55
N SER A 269 5.22 -3.01 -7.30
CA SER A 269 4.45 -3.52 -6.15
C SER A 269 3.72 -2.43 -5.38
N VAL A 270 4.05 -1.17 -5.64
CA VAL A 270 3.45 0.00 -4.97
C VAL A 270 3.23 1.12 -5.97
N VAL A 271 2.10 1.81 -5.86
CA VAL A 271 1.85 3.10 -6.47
C VAL A 271 1.20 4.04 -5.46
N ALA A 272 1.62 5.30 -5.44
CA ALA A 272 1.02 6.30 -4.58
C ALA A 272 0.94 7.66 -5.28
N TYR A 273 -0.14 8.39 -5.03
CA TYR A 273 -0.23 9.81 -5.33
C TYR A 273 0.65 10.60 -4.36
N VAL A 274 1.34 11.60 -4.89
CA VAL A 274 2.09 12.57 -4.07
C VAL A 274 1.12 13.60 -3.53
N PRO A 275 0.84 13.65 -2.21
CA PRO A 275 -0.27 14.44 -1.67
C PRO A 275 -0.22 15.93 -1.99
N THR A 276 0.96 16.47 -2.24
CA THR A 276 1.22 17.90 -2.41
C THR A 276 1.39 18.32 -3.87
N LEU A 277 1.41 17.36 -4.80
CA LEU A 277 1.61 17.57 -6.22
C LEU A 277 0.46 16.93 -7.00
N PRO A 278 -0.59 17.70 -7.34
CA PRO A 278 -1.75 17.15 -8.04
C PRO A 278 -1.37 16.40 -9.32
N GLY A 279 -1.94 15.22 -9.52
CA GLY A 279 -1.66 14.36 -10.67
C GLY A 279 -0.29 13.69 -10.67
N SER A 280 0.54 13.92 -9.64
CA SER A 280 1.84 13.27 -9.54
C SER A 280 1.72 11.93 -8.82
N LEU A 281 2.40 10.93 -9.39
CA LEU A 281 2.44 9.54 -8.92
C LEU A 281 3.87 9.03 -8.87
N VAL A 282 4.12 8.11 -7.97
CA VAL A 282 5.33 7.28 -7.98
C VAL A 282 4.93 5.83 -7.92
N ALA A 283 5.56 5.00 -8.74
CA ALA A 283 5.41 3.56 -8.76
C ALA A 283 6.77 2.91 -8.47
N ILE A 284 6.79 1.92 -7.57
CA ILE A 284 8.02 1.32 -7.08
C ILE A 284 7.90 -0.21 -7.11
N GLY A 285 9.01 -0.85 -7.44
CA GLY A 285 9.14 -2.31 -7.44
C GLY A 285 10.60 -2.75 -7.33
N PRO A 286 10.86 -4.06 -7.29
CA PRO A 286 12.22 -4.59 -7.11
C PRO A 286 13.21 -4.14 -8.16
N SER A 287 12.77 -3.95 -9.41
CA SER A 287 13.62 -3.54 -10.54
C SER A 287 13.77 -2.03 -10.70
N GLY A 288 13.19 -1.21 -9.81
CA GLY A 288 13.33 0.25 -9.87
C GLY A 288 12.05 1.02 -9.53
N ALA A 289 12.06 2.29 -9.87
CA ALA A 289 10.94 3.20 -9.67
C ALA A 289 10.66 4.04 -10.92
N ASP A 290 9.39 4.43 -11.06
CA ASP A 290 8.93 5.34 -12.10
C ASP A 290 8.10 6.45 -11.46
N TYR A 291 8.06 7.62 -12.10
CA TYR A 291 7.21 8.72 -11.70
C TYR A 291 6.39 9.26 -12.87
N SER A 292 5.23 9.79 -12.57
CA SER A 292 4.33 10.48 -13.48
C SER A 292 3.95 11.83 -12.90
N THR A 293 3.63 12.80 -13.76
CA THR A 293 3.12 14.13 -13.36
C THR A 293 1.78 14.47 -14.05
N ASP A 294 1.14 13.47 -14.65
CA ASP A 294 -0.06 13.63 -15.47
C ASP A 294 -1.11 12.53 -15.23
N ASP A 295 -1.31 12.18 -13.95
CA ASP A 295 -2.23 11.12 -13.50
C ASP A 295 -1.91 9.72 -14.09
N GLY A 296 -0.63 9.43 -14.30
CA GLY A 296 -0.19 8.14 -14.80
C GLY A 296 -0.34 7.96 -16.31
N ARG A 297 -0.62 9.02 -17.09
CA ARG A 297 -0.71 8.92 -18.55
C ARG A 297 0.65 8.71 -19.19
N THR A 298 1.68 9.30 -18.61
CA THR A 298 3.08 9.08 -19.01
C THR A 298 3.95 8.79 -17.81
N TRP A 299 4.95 7.93 -18.01
CA TRP A 299 5.87 7.52 -16.96
C TRP A 299 7.31 7.79 -17.36
N ARG A 300 8.14 8.10 -16.37
CA ARG A 300 9.59 8.27 -16.51
C ARG A 300 10.29 7.49 -15.43
N ALA A 301 11.33 6.76 -15.80
CA ALA A 301 12.16 6.08 -14.81
C ALA A 301 12.79 7.10 -13.86
N LEU A 302 12.71 6.81 -12.56
CA LEU A 302 13.34 7.61 -11.52
C LEU A 302 14.75 7.08 -11.29
N ALA A 303 15.74 7.86 -11.69
CA ALA A 303 17.14 7.50 -11.44
C ALA A 303 17.43 7.55 -9.93
N GLY A 304 17.99 6.47 -9.39
CA GLY A 304 18.34 6.38 -7.97
C GLY A 304 19.38 5.31 -7.73
N PRO A 305 19.97 5.21 -6.53
CA PRO A 305 20.71 4.03 -6.15
C PRO A 305 19.79 2.82 -6.36
N GLY A 306 20.26 1.82 -7.09
CA GLY A 306 19.50 0.60 -7.36
C GLY A 306 18.96 0.02 -6.05
N PHE A 307 17.75 -0.54 -6.10
CA PHE A 307 17.21 -1.25 -4.93
C PHE A 307 18.16 -2.38 -4.59
N ASP A 308 18.47 -2.54 -3.31
CA ASP A 308 19.29 -3.65 -2.85
C ASP A 308 18.50 -4.96 -2.94
N LEU A 309 18.73 -5.71 -4.02
CA LEU A 309 18.18 -7.04 -4.21
C LEU A 309 18.66 -8.04 -3.14
N ALA A 310 19.72 -7.74 -2.41
CA ALA A 310 20.24 -8.59 -1.35
C ALA A 310 19.28 -8.68 -0.14
N SER A 311 18.44 -7.68 0.08
CA SER A 311 17.42 -7.70 1.15
C SER A 311 16.15 -8.45 0.76
N GLY A 312 16.00 -8.91 -0.49
CA GLY A 312 14.87 -9.67 -1.05
C GLY A 312 13.54 -8.92 -1.09
N TRP A 313 12.75 -9.15 -2.13
CA TRP A 313 11.37 -8.69 -2.34
C TRP A 313 11.07 -7.28 -1.82
N GLY A 314 11.61 -6.28 -2.53
CA GLY A 314 11.19 -4.89 -2.45
C GLY A 314 10.94 -4.38 -1.03
N SER A 315 11.93 -4.49 -0.13
CA SER A 315 11.95 -3.60 1.00
C SER A 315 12.14 -2.20 0.45
N ILE A 316 11.02 -1.56 0.14
CA ILE A 316 11.03 -0.14 -0.11
C ILE A 316 11.39 0.45 1.23
N ASP A 317 12.60 0.98 1.35
CA ASP A 317 12.84 1.96 2.40
C ASP A 317 12.06 3.22 2.04
N ILE A 318 10.79 3.27 2.45
CA ILE A 318 9.88 4.36 2.11
C ILE A 318 10.22 5.61 2.94
N GLY A 319 11.07 5.51 3.95
CA GLY A 319 11.72 6.68 4.54
C GLY A 319 12.44 7.49 3.44
N GLN A 320 13.03 6.85 2.47
CA GLN A 320 13.60 7.47 1.27
C GLN A 320 12.51 8.15 0.42
N PHE A 321 11.32 7.56 0.30
CA PHE A 321 10.24 8.06 -0.53
C PHE A 321 9.62 9.34 0.03
N VAL A 322 9.34 9.41 1.32
CA VAL A 322 8.76 10.61 1.96
C VAL A 322 9.72 11.80 1.85
N ASN A 323 11.02 11.61 2.06
CA ASN A 323 12.01 12.68 1.97
C ASN A 323 12.32 13.12 0.54
N ALA A 324 12.27 12.25 -0.45
CA ALA A 324 12.48 12.64 -1.85
C ALA A 324 11.44 13.67 -2.34
N PHE A 325 10.22 13.60 -1.82
CA PHE A 325 9.15 14.54 -2.15
C PHE A 325 9.03 15.74 -1.21
N VAL A 326 9.49 15.65 0.04
CA VAL A 326 9.47 16.76 1.00
C VAL A 326 10.65 17.70 0.80
N SER A 327 11.85 17.18 0.49
CA SER A 327 13.04 18.02 0.26
C SER A 327 12.96 18.89 -0.99
N SER A 328 12.10 18.58 -1.96
CA SER A 328 11.85 19.46 -3.11
C SER A 328 11.11 20.77 -2.75
N ARG A 329 10.66 20.94 -1.49
CA ARG A 329 9.95 22.12 -1.00
C ARG A 329 10.79 23.10 -0.17
N SER A 330 12.01 22.74 0.23
CA SER A 330 12.81 23.56 1.15
C SER A 330 13.94 24.37 0.49
N ALA A 331 13.87 24.61 -0.81
CA ALA A 331 14.69 25.64 -1.43
C ALA A 331 13.88 26.95 -1.50
N PRO A 332 14.38 28.07 -0.91
CA PRO A 332 13.69 29.35 -0.89
C PRO A 332 13.52 29.97 -2.27
#